data_ab59d13beb007a5260e181f7f6b52fc0
#
_entry.id   ab59d13beb007a5260e181f7f6b52fc0
#
_cell.length_a   1.000
_cell.length_b   1.000
_cell.length_c   1.000
_cell.angle_alpha   90.00
_cell.angle_beta   90.00
_cell.angle_gamma   90.00
#
_symmetry.space_group_name_H-M   'P 1'
#
loop_
_entity.id
_entity.type
_entity.pdbx_description
1 polymer ?
#
loop_
_entity_poly.entity_id
_entity_poly.type
_entity_poly.pdbx_seq_one_letter_code
_entity_poly.pdbx_strand_id
1 'polypeptide(L)'
;MNKVYHTVVIGGGCLGAACAFSVQRRLGNKSGKVAIIEKKVLGAGLSSRHSAIVRSANASPMAARMAKIATQYWKNLKPLWGVNIPYEQTGAIWVADNNDGNGAESWISMERLLQGEGIGFAMISHRDVMELSRKALKAVPDEIYFHEPDVLQLDSPQILNAMQTAAKKNRIDVLEHCAVIDFELSGPGIYAVNTSQGKIYAEHVVNAAGAWSSELFAGIGLTIPVALEPVYAANFLVSVDDIPEGMPIIADYVNQAYFRRWRGSILHMHQPRSRNAKDIARAFSRTAMNPEGANLIYDALSFNVTHQQLDNYLGKVINRFPKIGKPVYAGGYHSFFDITPDLKFILGADSRLTNLYHCLGAGQSLKYAPIFGEIIAELITEGRVRSDSITIDEFSVARFSNNELSRYWQVDVLNKNSL
;
A
#
# COMPACT_ATOMS: atom_id res chain seq x y z
N MET A 1 6.74 25.61 27.00
CA MET A 1 7.75 24.53 27.04
C MET A 1 7.71 23.80 25.71
N ASN A 2 8.84 23.69 25.04
CA ASN A 2 8.93 22.92 23.79
C ASN A 2 8.65 21.43 24.09
N LYS A 3 7.71 20.85 23.39
CA LYS A 3 7.32 19.46 23.60
C LYS A 3 8.36 18.54 22.96
N VAL A 4 8.97 17.69 23.74
CA VAL A 4 9.94 16.68 23.27
C VAL A 4 9.25 15.32 23.24
N TYR A 5 9.36 14.61 22.12
CA TYR A 5 8.84 13.26 21.94
C TYR A 5 9.99 12.26 21.84
N HIS A 6 9.78 11.06 22.31
CA HIS A 6 10.69 9.95 22.00
C HIS A 6 10.67 9.64 20.49
N THR A 7 9.47 9.59 19.91
CA THR A 7 9.33 9.31 18.47
C THR A 7 8.24 10.19 17.86
N VAL A 8 8.58 10.82 16.75
CA VAL A 8 7.65 11.53 15.88
C VAL A 8 7.49 10.74 14.59
N VAL A 9 6.24 10.44 14.23
CA VAL A 9 5.87 9.78 12.99
C VAL A 9 5.24 10.80 12.05
N ILE A 10 5.81 11.01 10.89
CA ILE A 10 5.33 11.95 9.88
C ILE A 10 4.43 11.21 8.89
N GLY A 11 3.15 11.55 8.89
CA GLY A 11 2.09 10.93 8.11
C GLY A 11 1.20 10.01 8.94
N GLY A 12 -0.08 10.33 9.01
CA GLY A 12 -1.13 9.59 9.73
C GLY A 12 -1.83 8.52 8.88
N GLY A 13 -1.16 7.97 7.87
CA GLY A 13 -1.65 6.82 7.12
C GLY A 13 -1.55 5.50 7.89
N CYS A 14 -1.98 4.38 7.29
CA CYS A 14 -1.93 3.05 7.91
C CYS A 14 -0.52 2.67 8.38
N LEU A 15 0.52 3.00 7.61
CA LEU A 15 1.91 2.69 7.98
C LEU A 15 2.37 3.53 9.16
N GLY A 16 2.12 4.84 9.13
CA GLY A 16 2.51 5.71 10.24
C GLY A 16 1.78 5.38 11.53
N ALA A 17 0.48 5.10 11.46
CA ALA A 17 -0.30 4.63 12.60
C ALA A 17 0.27 3.33 13.18
N ALA A 18 0.58 2.34 12.34
CA ALA A 18 1.17 1.08 12.76
C ALA A 18 2.53 1.29 13.45
N CYS A 19 3.40 2.14 12.88
CA CYS A 19 4.68 2.49 13.50
C CYS A 19 4.48 3.12 14.89
N ALA A 20 3.60 4.11 14.99
CA ALA A 20 3.33 4.80 16.26
C ALA A 20 2.79 3.84 17.33
N PHE A 21 1.84 2.96 16.98
CA PHE A 21 1.26 2.00 17.92
C PHE A 21 2.30 0.98 18.39
N SER A 22 3.12 0.44 17.48
CA SER A 22 4.14 -0.54 17.80
C SER A 22 5.26 0.07 18.65
N VAL A 23 5.72 1.28 18.34
CA VAL A 23 6.71 1.98 19.15
C VAL A 23 6.16 2.23 20.55
N GLN A 24 4.97 2.85 20.68
CA GLN A 24 4.39 3.14 21.99
C GLN A 24 4.17 1.89 22.83
N ARG A 25 3.72 0.79 22.21
CA ARG A 25 3.54 -0.48 22.91
C ARG A 25 4.87 -1.02 23.47
N ARG A 26 5.98 -0.90 22.73
CA ARG A 26 7.31 -1.34 23.20
C ARG A 26 7.89 -0.44 24.28
N LEU A 27 7.69 0.87 24.19
CA LEU A 27 8.09 1.82 25.22
C LEU A 27 7.30 1.62 26.53
N GLY A 28 6.06 1.13 26.44
CA GLY A 28 5.18 1.00 27.60
C GLY A 28 4.84 2.35 28.22
N ASN A 29 4.59 2.35 29.54
CA ASN A 29 4.23 3.58 30.28
C ASN A 29 5.43 4.37 30.81
N LYS A 30 6.65 3.90 30.61
CA LYS A 30 7.87 4.35 31.30
C LYS A 30 8.66 5.42 30.56
N SER A 31 8.43 5.62 29.30
CA SER A 31 9.25 6.50 28.46
C SER A 31 8.38 7.39 27.58
N GLY A 32 9.00 8.39 27.01
CA GLY A 32 8.44 9.51 26.30
C GLY A 32 7.26 9.19 25.38
N LYS A 33 6.56 10.23 25.01
CA LYS A 33 5.36 10.11 24.17
C LYS A 33 5.74 9.89 22.73
N VAL A 34 4.86 9.18 22.01
CA VAL A 34 4.89 9.08 20.57
C VAL A 34 3.85 10.02 19.97
N ALA A 35 4.23 10.77 18.93
CA ALA A 35 3.31 11.61 18.18
C ALA A 35 3.21 11.20 16.72
N ILE A 36 2.01 11.36 16.16
CA ILE A 36 1.76 11.35 14.72
C ILE A 36 1.51 12.79 14.29
N ILE A 37 2.25 13.26 13.28
CA ILE A 37 2.00 14.55 12.64
C ILE A 37 1.28 14.28 11.31
N GLU A 38 0.07 14.81 11.17
CA GLU A 38 -0.76 14.62 9.98
C GLU A 38 -1.28 15.96 9.47
N LYS A 39 -1.05 16.26 8.19
CA LYS A 39 -1.43 17.54 7.59
C LYS A 39 -2.94 17.75 7.47
N LYS A 40 -3.71 16.67 7.38
CA LYS A 40 -5.18 16.68 7.38
C LYS A 40 -5.70 15.99 8.64
N VAL A 41 -6.41 14.87 8.50
CA VAL A 41 -6.88 14.05 9.61
C VAL A 41 -6.31 12.63 9.49
N LEU A 42 -6.24 11.92 10.59
CA LEU A 42 -5.70 10.56 10.65
C LEU A 42 -6.39 9.66 9.60
N GLY A 43 -5.59 9.10 8.70
CA GLY A 43 -6.07 8.24 7.62
C GLY A 43 -6.55 8.95 6.35
N ALA A 44 -6.53 10.28 6.29
CA ALA A 44 -7.07 11.06 5.16
C ALA A 44 -6.37 10.83 3.81
N GLY A 45 -5.12 10.36 3.83
CA GLY A 45 -4.34 10.10 2.61
C GLY A 45 -4.84 8.89 1.82
N LEU A 46 -3.91 8.15 1.22
CA LEU A 46 -4.21 6.93 0.44
C LEU A 46 -4.90 5.84 1.27
N SER A 47 -4.73 5.88 2.59
CA SER A 47 -5.34 4.93 3.52
C SER A 47 -6.88 5.00 3.57
N SER A 48 -7.50 6.05 3.05
CA SER A 48 -8.96 6.15 2.89
C SER A 48 -9.47 5.68 1.52
N ARG A 49 -8.58 5.44 0.56
CA ARG A 49 -8.89 5.18 -0.85
C ARG A 49 -8.16 3.95 -1.36
N HIS A 50 -8.51 2.78 -0.82
CA HIS A 50 -7.90 1.50 -1.20
C HIS A 50 -8.94 0.38 -1.15
N SER A 51 -8.62 -0.74 -1.81
CA SER A 51 -9.51 -1.90 -1.88
C SER A 51 -9.55 -2.77 -0.62
N ALA A 52 -8.72 -2.47 0.38
CA ALA A 52 -8.64 -3.20 1.66
C ALA A 52 -8.45 -4.73 1.52
N ILE A 53 -7.63 -5.14 0.56
CA ILE A 53 -7.27 -6.54 0.31
C ILE A 53 -5.94 -6.85 1.00
N VAL A 54 -5.93 -7.90 1.84
CA VAL A 54 -4.72 -8.44 2.47
C VAL A 54 -4.42 -9.79 1.84
N ARG A 55 -3.30 -9.89 1.15
CA ARG A 55 -2.86 -11.08 0.41
C ARG A 55 -1.36 -11.30 0.60
N SER A 56 -0.92 -12.53 0.52
CA SER A 56 0.49 -12.89 0.71
C SER A 56 1.28 -12.98 -0.60
N ALA A 57 0.62 -13.28 -1.72
CA ALA A 57 1.31 -13.45 -2.99
C ALA A 57 2.13 -12.22 -3.39
N ASN A 58 3.44 -12.45 -3.60
CA ASN A 58 4.43 -11.47 -4.02
C ASN A 58 5.58 -12.18 -4.73
N ALA A 59 6.21 -11.50 -5.69
CA ALA A 59 7.35 -12.03 -6.44
C ALA A 59 8.69 -12.00 -5.66
N SER A 60 8.80 -11.19 -4.58
CA SER A 60 9.95 -11.22 -3.66
C SER A 60 9.66 -12.22 -2.54
N PRO A 61 10.54 -13.21 -2.29
CA PRO A 61 10.39 -14.17 -1.18
C PRO A 61 10.22 -13.48 0.17
N MET A 62 11.06 -12.48 0.44
CA MET A 62 11.00 -11.74 1.71
C MET A 62 9.71 -10.94 1.85
N ALA A 63 9.27 -10.28 0.78
CA ALA A 63 7.98 -9.57 0.80
C ALA A 63 6.80 -10.54 0.98
N ALA A 64 6.84 -11.72 0.36
CA ALA A 64 5.83 -12.76 0.55
C ALA A 64 5.79 -13.27 2.00
N ARG A 65 6.96 -13.55 2.57
CA ARG A 65 7.10 -13.98 3.99
C ARG A 65 6.54 -12.93 4.95
N MET A 66 6.91 -11.66 4.78
CA MET A 66 6.35 -10.58 5.59
C MET A 66 4.84 -10.42 5.41
N ALA A 67 4.33 -10.57 4.17
CA ALA A 67 2.90 -10.51 3.93
C ALA A 67 2.14 -11.65 4.60
N LYS A 68 2.70 -12.88 4.62
CA LYS A 68 2.14 -14.02 5.36
C LYS A 68 2.03 -13.71 6.86
N ILE A 69 3.10 -13.18 7.46
CA ILE A 69 3.10 -12.78 8.88
C ILE A 69 2.07 -11.67 9.12
N ALA A 70 2.05 -10.65 8.26
CA ALA A 70 1.09 -9.56 8.34
C ALA A 70 -0.37 -10.04 8.25
N THR A 71 -0.65 -11.04 7.41
CA THR A 71 -1.98 -11.65 7.31
C THR A 71 -2.42 -12.26 8.65
N GLN A 72 -1.51 -12.92 9.37
CA GLN A 72 -1.82 -13.44 10.71
C GLN A 72 -2.06 -12.31 11.72
N TYR A 73 -1.30 -11.20 11.62
CA TYR A 73 -1.54 -10.03 12.47
C TYR A 73 -2.90 -9.39 12.18
N TRP A 74 -3.31 -9.29 10.91
CA TRP A 74 -4.64 -8.78 10.54
C TRP A 74 -5.77 -9.66 11.09
N LYS A 75 -5.59 -10.99 11.13
CA LYS A 75 -6.57 -11.91 11.74
C LYS A 75 -6.71 -11.69 13.24
N ASN A 76 -5.67 -11.24 13.92
CA ASN A 76 -5.68 -10.92 15.36
C ASN A 76 -4.86 -9.66 15.65
N LEU A 77 -5.44 -8.50 15.39
CA LEU A 77 -4.75 -7.22 15.49
C LEU A 77 -4.71 -6.67 16.92
N LYS A 78 -5.56 -7.18 17.82
CA LYS A 78 -5.69 -6.68 19.19
C LYS A 78 -4.39 -6.64 19.99
N PRO A 79 -3.46 -7.62 19.92
CA PRO A 79 -2.19 -7.56 20.63
C PRO A 79 -1.28 -6.41 20.18
N LEU A 80 -1.41 -5.96 18.93
CA LEU A 80 -0.58 -4.91 18.36
C LEU A 80 -1.21 -3.53 18.47
N TRP A 81 -2.51 -3.40 18.18
CA TRP A 81 -3.19 -2.12 18.09
C TRP A 81 -4.20 -1.87 19.24
N GLY A 82 -4.44 -2.88 20.08
CA GLY A 82 -5.47 -2.82 21.12
C GLY A 82 -6.92 -2.97 20.61
N VAL A 83 -7.11 -3.19 19.33
CA VAL A 83 -8.40 -3.35 18.65
C VAL A 83 -8.32 -4.45 17.61
N ASN A 84 -9.45 -5.10 17.31
CA ASN A 84 -9.59 -5.97 16.14
C ASN A 84 -10.41 -5.27 15.06
N ILE A 85 -10.21 -5.69 13.82
CA ILE A 85 -10.98 -5.27 12.66
C ILE A 85 -11.66 -6.51 12.08
N PRO A 86 -12.96 -6.50 11.84
CA PRO A 86 -13.65 -7.58 11.15
C PRO A 86 -13.07 -7.81 9.76
N TYR A 87 -13.00 -9.06 9.35
CA TYR A 87 -12.54 -9.45 8.02
C TYR A 87 -13.35 -10.62 7.48
N GLU A 88 -13.34 -10.77 6.18
CA GLU A 88 -13.81 -11.96 5.48
C GLU A 88 -12.62 -12.66 4.84
N GLN A 89 -12.47 -13.96 5.04
CA GLN A 89 -11.46 -14.77 4.35
C GLN A 89 -12.13 -15.45 3.16
N THR A 90 -12.09 -14.79 2.02
CA THR A 90 -12.71 -15.28 0.78
C THR A 90 -11.73 -15.96 -0.16
N GLY A 91 -10.43 -15.81 0.08
CA GLY A 91 -9.41 -16.18 -0.87
C GLY A 91 -9.38 -15.25 -2.09
N ALA A 92 -8.51 -15.57 -3.05
CA ALA A 92 -8.45 -14.89 -4.33
C ALA A 92 -8.20 -15.89 -5.47
N ILE A 93 -8.84 -15.64 -6.61
CA ILE A 93 -8.53 -16.28 -7.90
C ILE A 93 -7.69 -15.27 -8.69
N TRP A 94 -6.50 -15.70 -9.09
CA TRP A 94 -5.59 -14.94 -9.93
C TRP A 94 -5.77 -15.42 -11.37
N VAL A 95 -5.98 -14.48 -12.29
CA VAL A 95 -6.21 -14.76 -13.70
C VAL A 95 -5.05 -14.20 -14.50
N ALA A 96 -4.39 -15.01 -15.28
CA ALA A 96 -3.28 -14.64 -16.13
C ALA A 96 -3.46 -15.19 -17.55
N ASP A 97 -2.83 -14.57 -18.53
CA ASP A 97 -2.80 -15.02 -19.89
C ASP A 97 -1.79 -16.16 -20.06
N ASN A 98 -2.21 -17.25 -20.65
CA ASN A 98 -1.34 -18.38 -20.96
C ASN A 98 -0.42 -18.11 -22.17
N ASN A 99 -0.81 -17.20 -23.05
CA ASN A 99 -0.12 -16.89 -24.30
C ASN A 99 0.83 -15.67 -24.19
N ASP A 100 0.94 -15.03 -23.03
CA ASP A 100 1.80 -13.88 -22.79
C ASP A 100 3.26 -14.34 -22.61
N GLY A 101 3.93 -14.67 -23.68
CA GLY A 101 5.35 -14.96 -23.88
C GLY A 101 6.12 -15.63 -22.71
N ASN A 102 6.33 -14.90 -21.63
CA ASN A 102 6.91 -15.40 -20.37
C ASN A 102 5.86 -15.45 -19.23
N GLY A 103 4.60 -15.17 -19.52
CA GLY A 103 3.57 -15.00 -18.52
C GLY A 103 3.35 -16.26 -17.69
N ALA A 104 3.07 -17.39 -18.33
CA ALA A 104 2.81 -18.65 -17.66
C ALA A 104 3.99 -19.14 -16.81
N GLU A 105 5.23 -19.07 -17.32
CA GLU A 105 6.43 -19.45 -16.58
C GLU A 105 6.68 -18.57 -15.35
N SER A 106 6.41 -17.27 -15.46
CA SER A 106 6.52 -16.34 -14.35
C SER A 106 5.53 -16.68 -13.23
N TRP A 107 4.30 -17.05 -13.56
CA TRP A 107 3.29 -17.45 -12.59
C TRP A 107 3.59 -18.81 -11.94
N ILE A 108 4.08 -19.79 -12.71
CA ILE A 108 4.53 -21.09 -12.19
C ILE A 108 5.74 -20.91 -11.26
N SER A 109 6.67 -20.03 -11.63
CA SER A 109 7.81 -19.69 -10.77
C SER A 109 7.37 -19.04 -9.48
N MET A 110 6.37 -18.14 -9.52
CA MET A 110 5.78 -17.54 -8.34
C MET A 110 5.06 -18.58 -7.47
N GLU A 111 4.35 -19.53 -8.06
CA GLU A 111 3.73 -20.64 -7.33
C GLU A 111 4.77 -21.42 -6.52
N ARG A 112 5.87 -21.86 -7.15
CA ARG A 112 6.95 -22.59 -6.48
C ARG A 112 7.57 -21.78 -5.34
N LEU A 113 7.84 -20.48 -5.57
CA LEU A 113 8.34 -19.57 -4.56
C LEU A 113 7.40 -19.49 -3.37
N LEU A 114 6.11 -19.27 -3.60
CA LEU A 114 5.11 -19.11 -2.53
C LEU A 114 4.90 -20.39 -1.74
N GLN A 115 4.90 -21.55 -2.42
CA GLN A 115 4.86 -22.86 -1.77
C GLN A 115 6.10 -23.09 -0.89
N GLY A 116 7.29 -22.69 -1.37
CA GLY A 116 8.53 -22.73 -0.58
C GLY A 116 8.47 -21.86 0.69
N GLU A 117 7.73 -20.75 0.66
CA GLU A 117 7.45 -19.91 1.84
C GLU A 117 6.25 -20.45 2.68
N GLY A 118 5.67 -21.58 2.31
CA GLY A 118 4.52 -22.18 2.98
C GLY A 118 3.26 -21.30 2.85
N ILE A 119 3.11 -20.60 1.71
CA ILE A 119 1.92 -19.83 1.35
C ILE A 119 1.08 -20.68 0.41
N GLY A 120 -0.20 -20.85 0.74
CA GLY A 120 -1.17 -21.51 -0.13
C GLY A 120 -1.36 -20.70 -1.41
N PHE A 121 -0.76 -21.18 -2.50
CA PHE A 121 -0.93 -20.62 -3.84
C PHE A 121 -0.74 -21.77 -4.83
N ALA A 122 -1.77 -22.08 -5.61
CA ALA A 122 -1.73 -23.22 -6.50
C ALA A 122 -2.51 -22.96 -7.78
N MET A 123 -2.00 -23.50 -8.89
CA MET A 123 -2.73 -23.55 -10.14
C MET A 123 -4.01 -24.38 -9.96
N ILE A 124 -5.11 -23.89 -10.51
CA ILE A 124 -6.43 -24.54 -10.43
C ILE A 124 -7.03 -24.71 -11.82
N SER A 125 -7.91 -25.69 -11.96
CA SER A 125 -8.61 -25.97 -13.22
C SER A 125 -9.76 -24.98 -13.47
N HIS A 126 -10.22 -24.91 -14.72
CA HIS A 126 -11.45 -24.17 -15.07
C HIS A 126 -12.67 -24.65 -14.27
N ARG A 127 -12.73 -25.94 -13.94
CA ARG A 127 -13.79 -26.48 -13.10
C ARG A 127 -13.73 -25.90 -11.69
N ASP A 128 -12.53 -25.83 -11.09
CA ASP A 128 -12.34 -25.25 -9.76
C ASP A 128 -12.70 -23.75 -9.75
N VAL A 129 -12.34 -23.01 -10.81
CA VAL A 129 -12.75 -21.60 -10.98
C VAL A 129 -14.27 -21.46 -10.95
N MET A 130 -14.97 -22.31 -11.68
CA MET A 130 -16.43 -22.31 -11.75
C MET A 130 -17.07 -22.68 -10.40
N GLU A 131 -16.46 -23.62 -9.68
CA GLU A 131 -16.93 -24.01 -8.34
C GLU A 131 -16.69 -22.90 -7.30
N LEU A 132 -15.47 -22.36 -7.21
CA LEU A 132 -15.09 -21.31 -6.27
C LEU A 132 -15.87 -20.01 -6.52
N SER A 133 -16.06 -19.62 -7.78
CA SER A 133 -16.84 -18.44 -8.14
C SER A 133 -18.35 -18.66 -8.14
N ARG A 134 -18.81 -19.88 -7.84
CA ARG A 134 -20.23 -20.29 -7.95
C ARG A 134 -20.83 -19.95 -9.32
N LYS A 135 -20.04 -20.17 -10.38
CA LYS A 135 -20.41 -19.91 -11.79
C LYS A 135 -20.66 -18.43 -12.11
N ALA A 136 -20.20 -17.49 -11.28
CA ALA A 136 -20.28 -16.07 -11.59
C ALA A 136 -19.20 -15.62 -12.56
N LEU A 137 -17.98 -16.20 -12.46
CA LEU A 137 -16.85 -15.84 -13.29
C LEU A 137 -16.92 -16.55 -14.66
N LYS A 138 -16.59 -15.83 -15.72
CA LYS A 138 -16.34 -16.43 -17.04
C LYS A 138 -14.90 -16.94 -17.07
N ALA A 139 -14.74 -18.26 -17.13
CA ALA A 139 -13.45 -18.88 -17.39
C ALA A 139 -13.21 -19.03 -18.90
N VAL A 140 -11.99 -18.73 -19.37
CA VAL A 140 -11.61 -18.70 -20.79
C VAL A 140 -10.50 -19.72 -21.00
N PRO A 141 -10.52 -20.52 -22.12
CA PRO A 141 -9.55 -21.61 -22.37
C PRO A 141 -8.08 -21.16 -22.39
N ASP A 142 -7.81 -19.94 -22.88
CA ASP A 142 -6.45 -19.41 -23.01
C ASP A 142 -5.95 -18.69 -21.74
N GLU A 143 -6.69 -18.79 -20.65
CA GLU A 143 -6.29 -18.24 -19.36
C GLU A 143 -5.82 -19.33 -18.40
N ILE A 144 -4.87 -18.99 -17.54
CA ILE A 144 -4.43 -19.82 -16.42
C ILE A 144 -4.88 -19.19 -15.11
N TYR A 145 -5.19 -20.03 -14.15
CA TYR A 145 -5.80 -19.61 -12.89
C TYR A 145 -5.01 -20.16 -11.72
N PHE A 146 -4.83 -19.31 -10.70
CA PHE A 146 -4.26 -19.71 -9.42
C PHE A 146 -5.20 -19.32 -8.31
N HIS A 147 -5.20 -20.10 -7.23
CA HIS A 147 -5.97 -19.84 -6.03
C HIS A 147 -5.05 -19.56 -4.85
N GLU A 148 -5.29 -18.45 -4.16
CA GLU A 148 -4.68 -18.08 -2.89
C GLU A 148 -5.78 -18.09 -1.82
N PRO A 149 -5.86 -19.12 -0.93
CA PRO A 149 -6.98 -19.28 0.00
C PRO A 149 -6.95 -18.31 1.18
N ASP A 150 -5.75 -17.83 1.57
CA ASP A 150 -5.57 -17.00 2.78
C ASP A 150 -5.67 -15.49 2.53
N VAL A 151 -6.46 -15.09 1.53
CA VAL A 151 -6.71 -13.67 1.25
C VAL A 151 -7.87 -13.16 2.09
N LEU A 152 -7.64 -12.00 2.73
CA LEU A 152 -8.66 -11.34 3.54
C LEU A 152 -9.20 -10.11 2.83
N GLN A 153 -10.50 -9.89 2.99
CA GLN A 153 -11.18 -8.64 2.69
C GLN A 153 -11.44 -7.89 3.99
N LEU A 154 -10.95 -6.66 4.07
CA LEU A 154 -11.25 -5.72 5.15
C LEU A 154 -12.16 -4.61 4.63
N ASP A 155 -12.61 -3.74 5.52
CA ASP A 155 -13.40 -2.56 5.16
C ASP A 155 -12.65 -1.27 5.51
N SER A 156 -12.38 -0.42 4.52
CA SER A 156 -11.60 0.81 4.70
C SER A 156 -12.15 1.73 5.80
N PRO A 157 -13.44 2.05 5.90
CA PRO A 157 -14.00 2.80 7.01
C PRO A 157 -13.77 2.16 8.38
N GLN A 158 -13.84 0.83 8.47
CA GLN A 158 -13.56 0.13 9.73
C GLN A 158 -12.09 0.20 10.12
N ILE A 159 -11.17 0.16 9.14
CA ILE A 159 -9.74 0.37 9.37
C ILE A 159 -9.48 1.77 9.92
N LEU A 160 -10.06 2.80 9.31
CA LEU A 160 -9.91 4.18 9.78
C LEU A 160 -10.45 4.39 11.20
N ASN A 161 -11.62 3.84 11.50
CA ASN A 161 -12.20 3.86 12.84
C ASN A 161 -11.32 3.11 13.86
N ALA A 162 -10.76 1.96 13.46
CA ALA A 162 -9.83 1.20 14.30
C ALA A 162 -8.54 1.98 14.57
N MET A 163 -7.99 2.69 13.58
CA MET A 163 -6.82 3.56 13.75
C MET A 163 -7.09 4.67 14.77
N GLN A 164 -8.23 5.37 14.67
CA GLN A 164 -8.61 6.41 15.62
C GLN A 164 -8.80 5.84 17.03
N THR A 165 -9.45 4.69 17.16
CA THR A 165 -9.66 4.01 18.44
C THR A 165 -8.34 3.55 19.04
N ALA A 166 -7.46 2.97 18.23
CA ALA A 166 -6.14 2.51 18.65
C ALA A 166 -5.25 3.67 19.09
N ALA A 167 -5.28 4.82 18.39
CA ALA A 167 -4.53 6.01 18.77
C ALA A 167 -4.91 6.48 20.19
N LYS A 168 -6.21 6.55 20.48
CA LYS A 168 -6.71 6.89 21.82
C LYS A 168 -6.28 5.88 22.87
N LYS A 169 -6.48 4.58 22.61
CA LYS A 169 -6.13 3.50 23.56
C LYS A 169 -4.65 3.45 23.88
N ASN A 170 -3.79 3.65 22.87
CA ASN A 170 -2.35 3.65 23.03
C ASN A 170 -1.80 5.01 23.47
N ARG A 171 -2.65 6.01 23.74
CA ARG A 171 -2.26 7.35 24.18
C ARG A 171 -1.28 8.05 23.24
N ILE A 172 -1.48 7.87 21.94
CA ILE A 172 -0.71 8.56 20.90
C ILE A 172 -1.19 10.00 20.80
N ASP A 173 -0.29 10.93 20.76
CA ASP A 173 -0.60 12.32 20.46
C ASP A 173 -0.76 12.44 18.92
N VAL A 174 -1.99 12.61 18.45
CA VAL A 174 -2.26 12.81 17.02
C VAL A 174 -2.42 14.31 16.77
N LEU A 175 -1.46 14.89 16.05
CA LEU A 175 -1.45 16.30 15.67
C LEU A 175 -2.02 16.42 14.26
N GLU A 176 -3.33 16.60 14.19
CA GLU A 176 -4.08 16.78 12.94
C GLU A 176 -4.01 18.24 12.47
N HIS A 177 -4.25 18.47 11.18
CA HIS A 177 -4.12 19.78 10.52
C HIS A 177 -2.74 20.40 10.74
N CYS A 178 -1.73 19.57 10.96
CA CYS A 178 -0.37 19.92 11.30
C CYS A 178 0.56 19.46 10.16
N ALA A 179 0.89 20.37 9.26
CA ALA A 179 1.79 20.07 8.15
C ALA A 179 3.26 20.23 8.61
N VAL A 180 4.10 19.25 8.28
CA VAL A 180 5.56 19.40 8.37
C VAL A 180 6.00 20.34 7.25
N ILE A 181 6.81 21.35 7.60
CA ILE A 181 7.32 22.38 6.69
C ILE A 181 8.77 22.06 6.32
N ASP A 182 9.61 21.86 7.33
CA ASP A 182 11.03 21.53 7.16
C ASP A 182 11.62 20.86 8.41
N PHE A 183 12.93 20.62 8.38
CA PHE A 183 13.67 19.99 9.45
C PHE A 183 14.89 20.82 9.86
N GLU A 184 15.20 20.80 11.15
CA GLU A 184 16.49 21.32 11.66
C GLU A 184 17.39 20.14 11.99
N LEU A 185 18.60 20.18 11.43
CA LEU A 185 19.62 19.16 11.65
C LEU A 185 20.58 19.59 12.76
N SER A 186 21.00 18.62 13.58
CA SER A 186 22.09 18.79 14.53
C SER A 186 23.01 17.57 14.44
N GLY A 187 24.24 17.77 13.98
CA GLY A 187 25.13 16.68 13.62
C GLY A 187 24.49 15.79 12.56
N PRO A 188 24.58 14.45 12.68
CA PRO A 188 24.06 13.51 11.70
C PRO A 188 22.56 13.16 11.92
N GLY A 189 21.78 13.98 12.61
CA GLY A 189 20.39 13.66 12.93
C GLY A 189 19.44 14.84 12.81
N ILE A 190 18.13 14.55 12.73
CA ILE A 190 17.06 15.53 12.80
C ILE A 190 16.88 15.92 14.27
N TYR A 191 17.10 17.19 14.58
CA TYR A 191 16.93 17.76 15.90
C TYR A 191 15.51 18.24 16.15
N ALA A 192 14.92 18.91 15.15
CA ALA A 192 13.57 19.42 15.24
C ALA A 192 12.80 19.27 13.91
N VAL A 193 11.50 19.12 14.04
CA VAL A 193 10.52 19.11 12.96
C VAL A 193 9.74 20.41 13.04
N ASN A 194 9.89 21.29 12.06
CA ASN A 194 9.14 22.53 11.96
C ASN A 194 7.81 22.25 11.29
N THR A 195 6.74 22.66 11.94
CA THR A 195 5.36 22.38 11.49
C THR A 195 4.55 23.67 11.40
N SER A 196 3.39 23.60 10.73
CA SER A 196 2.42 24.70 10.70
C SER A 196 1.85 25.09 12.07
N GLN A 197 2.06 24.26 13.10
CA GLN A 197 1.61 24.51 14.49
C GLN A 197 2.78 24.77 15.46
N GLY A 198 3.99 24.97 14.93
CA GLY A 198 5.19 25.23 15.70
C GLY A 198 6.22 24.13 15.65
N LYS A 199 7.26 24.29 16.43
CA LYS A 199 8.43 23.40 16.43
C LYS A 199 8.23 22.22 17.38
N ILE A 200 8.59 21.03 16.92
CA ILE A 200 8.51 19.77 17.67
C ILE A 200 9.89 19.14 17.71
N TYR A 201 10.30 18.68 18.87
CA TYR A 201 11.59 17.99 19.08
C TYR A 201 11.34 16.50 19.22
N ALA A 202 12.23 15.68 18.65
CA ALA A 202 12.14 14.23 18.70
C ALA A 202 13.51 13.56 18.79
N GLU A 203 13.60 12.46 19.54
CA GLU A 203 14.78 11.60 19.56
C GLU A 203 14.84 10.75 18.26
N HIS A 204 13.68 10.30 17.78
CA HIS A 204 13.53 9.50 16.56
C HIS A 204 12.44 10.06 15.65
N VAL A 205 12.69 10.02 14.36
CA VAL A 205 11.76 10.48 13.32
C VAL A 205 11.45 9.33 12.36
N VAL A 206 10.17 9.05 12.14
CA VAL A 206 9.72 8.05 11.18
C VAL A 206 9.07 8.76 9.99
N ASN A 207 9.64 8.60 8.82
CA ASN A 207 9.02 9.02 7.57
C ASN A 207 8.00 7.98 7.10
N ALA A 208 6.74 8.27 7.29
CA ALA A 208 5.59 7.55 6.75
C ALA A 208 4.69 8.48 5.91
N ALA A 209 5.29 9.52 5.32
CA ALA A 209 4.59 10.55 4.55
C ALA A 209 4.13 10.06 3.15
N GLY A 210 4.37 8.78 2.82
CA GLY A 210 3.92 8.19 1.56
C GLY A 210 4.42 8.99 0.36
N ALA A 211 3.50 9.39 -0.50
CA ALA A 211 3.77 10.13 -1.72
C ALA A 211 4.44 11.51 -1.51
N TRP A 212 4.31 12.11 -0.34
CA TRP A 212 4.91 13.42 -0.02
C TRP A 212 6.35 13.33 0.47
N SER A 213 6.88 12.11 0.65
CA SER A 213 8.24 11.89 1.18
C SER A 213 9.32 12.52 0.29
N SER A 214 9.18 12.45 -1.02
CA SER A 214 10.16 12.99 -1.97
C SER A 214 10.33 14.50 -1.81
N GLU A 215 9.21 15.23 -1.80
CA GLU A 215 9.16 16.68 -1.65
C GLU A 215 9.66 17.13 -0.26
N LEU A 216 9.14 16.48 0.78
CA LEU A 216 9.41 16.85 2.16
C LEU A 216 10.89 16.74 2.53
N PHE A 217 11.56 15.70 2.11
CA PHE A 217 12.96 15.46 2.46
C PHE A 217 13.98 16.08 1.49
N ALA A 218 13.52 16.55 0.33
CA ALA A 218 14.39 17.29 -0.62
C ALA A 218 14.98 18.56 0.01
N GLY A 219 14.24 19.24 0.88
CA GLY A 219 14.67 20.46 1.58
C GLY A 219 15.91 20.28 2.45
N ILE A 220 16.23 19.06 2.89
CA ILE A 220 17.43 18.71 3.64
C ILE A 220 18.43 17.88 2.81
N GLY A 221 18.29 17.91 1.48
CA GLY A 221 19.21 17.25 0.55
C GLY A 221 19.06 15.74 0.47
N LEU A 222 17.95 15.16 0.98
CA LEU A 222 17.69 13.72 0.90
C LEU A 222 16.78 13.41 -0.28
N THR A 223 17.24 12.56 -1.18
CA THR A 223 16.39 12.00 -2.25
C THR A 223 15.69 10.76 -1.75
N ILE A 224 14.36 10.81 -1.71
CA ILE A 224 13.47 9.66 -1.45
C ILE A 224 12.73 9.38 -2.76
N PRO A 225 13.08 8.31 -3.49
CA PRO A 225 12.57 8.09 -4.85
C PRO A 225 11.15 7.49 -4.82
N VAL A 226 10.17 8.33 -4.60
CA VAL A 226 8.75 8.00 -4.65
C VAL A 226 8.07 8.86 -5.70
N ALA A 227 7.31 8.22 -6.59
CA ALA A 227 6.48 8.86 -7.61
C ALA A 227 5.02 8.46 -7.46
N LEU A 228 4.15 9.15 -8.17
CA LEU A 228 2.70 8.98 -8.11
C LEU A 228 2.20 8.31 -9.38
N GLU A 229 1.56 7.16 -9.24
CA GLU A 229 0.83 6.47 -10.31
C GLU A 229 -0.67 6.60 -10.06
N PRO A 230 -1.44 7.31 -10.92
CA PRO A 230 -2.89 7.44 -10.76
C PRO A 230 -3.59 6.09 -10.81
N VAL A 231 -4.55 5.88 -9.94
CA VAL A 231 -5.41 4.70 -9.90
C VAL A 231 -6.87 5.11 -9.73
N TYR A 232 -7.75 4.34 -10.32
CA TYR A 232 -9.18 4.58 -10.28
C TYR A 232 -9.89 3.36 -9.72
N ALA A 233 -10.96 3.60 -8.98
CA ALA A 233 -11.86 2.56 -8.52
C ALA A 233 -13.30 2.92 -8.86
N ALA A 234 -14.10 1.93 -9.16
CA ALA A 234 -15.53 2.06 -9.39
C ALA A 234 -16.31 1.00 -8.61
N ASN A 235 -17.51 1.38 -8.21
CA ASN A 235 -18.46 0.50 -7.52
C ASN A 235 -19.68 0.31 -8.41
N PHE A 236 -20.18 -0.92 -8.44
CA PHE A 236 -21.38 -1.28 -9.19
C PHE A 236 -22.37 -1.98 -8.28
N LEU A 237 -23.65 -1.66 -8.38
CA LEU A 237 -24.69 -2.44 -7.73
C LEU A 237 -24.89 -3.74 -8.48
N VAL A 238 -24.89 -4.84 -7.74
CA VAL A 238 -25.04 -6.21 -8.24
C VAL A 238 -25.99 -7.01 -7.35
N SER A 239 -26.67 -7.99 -7.94
CA SER A 239 -27.50 -8.91 -7.16
C SER A 239 -26.64 -10.03 -6.52
N VAL A 240 -27.21 -10.72 -5.54
CA VAL A 240 -26.62 -11.94 -4.98
C VAL A 240 -26.59 -13.10 -5.97
N ASP A 241 -27.51 -13.10 -6.92
CA ASP A 241 -27.59 -14.15 -7.95
C ASP A 241 -26.47 -13.97 -9.01
N ASP A 242 -26.07 -12.71 -9.26
CA ASP A 242 -25.00 -12.41 -10.21
C ASP A 242 -23.60 -12.57 -9.62
N ILE A 243 -23.41 -12.05 -8.40
CA ILE A 243 -22.15 -12.12 -7.64
C ILE A 243 -22.44 -12.69 -6.26
N PRO A 244 -22.23 -13.98 -6.02
CA PRO A 244 -22.53 -14.63 -4.76
C PRO A 244 -21.75 -14.09 -3.57
N GLU A 245 -22.35 -14.18 -2.38
CA GLU A 245 -21.63 -13.91 -1.12
C GLU A 245 -20.48 -14.90 -0.93
N GLY A 246 -19.35 -14.40 -0.39
CA GLY A 246 -18.16 -15.22 -0.19
C GLY A 246 -17.43 -15.59 -1.48
N MET A 247 -17.79 -15.00 -2.61
CA MET A 247 -17.00 -15.16 -3.85
C MET A 247 -15.55 -14.69 -3.60
N PRO A 248 -14.53 -15.46 -4.03
CA PRO A 248 -13.15 -15.02 -3.95
C PRO A 248 -12.92 -13.68 -4.66
N ILE A 249 -11.92 -12.94 -4.19
CA ILE A 249 -11.42 -11.78 -4.93
C ILE A 249 -10.89 -12.26 -6.28
N ILE A 250 -11.20 -11.55 -7.34
CA ILE A 250 -10.67 -11.83 -8.67
C ILE A 250 -9.55 -10.85 -8.99
N ALA A 251 -8.31 -11.36 -9.02
CA ALA A 251 -7.13 -10.61 -9.41
C ALA A 251 -6.88 -10.86 -10.92
N ASP A 252 -7.54 -10.10 -11.76
CA ASP A 252 -7.61 -10.29 -13.21
C ASP A 252 -6.50 -9.48 -13.90
N TYR A 253 -5.37 -10.12 -14.17
CA TYR A 253 -4.26 -9.49 -14.88
C TYR A 253 -4.46 -9.45 -16.40
N VAL A 254 -5.38 -10.23 -16.95
CA VAL A 254 -5.77 -10.16 -18.36
C VAL A 254 -6.54 -8.87 -18.63
N ASN A 255 -7.55 -8.58 -17.81
CA ASN A 255 -8.35 -7.36 -17.93
C ASN A 255 -7.78 -6.17 -17.15
N GLN A 256 -6.63 -6.31 -16.49
CA GLN A 256 -6.05 -5.27 -15.64
C GLN A 256 -7.06 -4.72 -14.63
N ALA A 257 -7.64 -5.60 -13.82
CA ALA A 257 -8.65 -5.28 -12.83
C ALA A 257 -8.61 -6.21 -11.61
N TYR A 258 -8.91 -5.66 -10.45
CA TYR A 258 -9.28 -6.41 -9.26
C TYR A 258 -10.76 -6.24 -9.02
N PHE A 259 -11.46 -7.34 -8.76
CA PHE A 259 -12.88 -7.33 -8.41
C PHE A 259 -13.07 -7.97 -7.04
N ARG A 260 -13.87 -7.34 -6.21
CA ARG A 260 -14.34 -7.93 -4.96
C ARG A 260 -15.78 -7.54 -4.69
N ARG A 261 -16.54 -8.46 -4.11
CA ARG A 261 -17.82 -8.11 -3.53
C ARG A 261 -17.60 -7.34 -2.23
N TRP A 262 -18.32 -6.25 -2.06
CA TRP A 262 -18.16 -5.38 -0.90
C TRP A 262 -19.53 -4.92 -0.38
N ARG A 263 -19.72 -5.00 0.93
CA ARG A 263 -20.94 -4.56 1.60
C ARG A 263 -22.23 -5.06 0.93
N GLY A 264 -22.36 -6.36 0.82
CA GLY A 264 -23.55 -7.00 0.28
C GLY A 264 -23.73 -6.84 -1.22
N SER A 265 -24.32 -5.76 -1.68
CA SER A 265 -24.73 -5.57 -3.09
C SER A 265 -23.76 -4.77 -3.94
N ILE A 266 -22.52 -4.55 -3.52
CA ILE A 266 -21.53 -3.78 -4.28
C ILE A 266 -20.45 -4.70 -4.84
N LEU A 267 -20.23 -4.62 -6.15
CA LEU A 267 -19.00 -5.08 -6.80
C LEU A 267 -18.03 -3.91 -6.88
N HIS A 268 -16.98 -3.96 -6.08
CA HIS A 268 -15.89 -3.00 -6.11
C HIS A 268 -14.84 -3.44 -7.12
N MET A 269 -14.44 -2.54 -7.99
CA MET A 269 -13.40 -2.75 -8.99
C MET A 269 -12.33 -1.68 -8.86
N HIS A 270 -11.05 -2.07 -8.98
CA HIS A 270 -9.94 -1.13 -9.11
C HIS A 270 -8.87 -1.69 -10.05
N GLN A 271 -7.98 -0.82 -10.55
CA GLN A 271 -6.85 -1.22 -11.36
C GLN A 271 -5.71 -1.77 -10.49
N PRO A 272 -4.98 -2.81 -10.95
CA PRO A 272 -3.70 -3.17 -10.37
C PRO A 272 -2.66 -2.06 -10.63
N ARG A 273 -1.62 -2.02 -9.80
CA ARG A 273 -0.44 -1.21 -10.06
C ARG A 273 0.23 -1.67 -11.35
N SER A 274 0.63 -0.72 -12.23
CA SER A 274 1.40 -1.06 -13.42
C SER A 274 2.76 -1.67 -13.05
N ARG A 275 3.20 -2.62 -13.86
CA ARG A 275 4.55 -3.19 -13.82
C ARG A 275 5.34 -2.83 -15.07
N ASN A 276 4.76 -2.04 -15.95
CA ASN A 276 5.39 -1.63 -17.20
C ASN A 276 6.43 -0.53 -16.93
N ALA A 277 7.66 -0.72 -17.38
CA ALA A 277 8.75 0.23 -17.19
C ALA A 277 8.45 1.63 -17.75
N LYS A 278 7.70 1.73 -18.88
CA LYS A 278 7.28 3.01 -19.45
C LYS A 278 6.32 3.77 -18.55
N ASP A 279 5.37 3.08 -17.92
CA ASP A 279 4.42 3.73 -17.02
C ASP A 279 5.11 4.19 -15.73
N ILE A 280 6.05 3.38 -15.22
CA ILE A 280 6.89 3.76 -14.07
C ILE A 280 7.70 5.00 -14.39
N ALA A 281 8.42 5.01 -15.54
CA ALA A 281 9.19 6.17 -15.98
C ALA A 281 8.31 7.42 -16.13
N ARG A 282 7.13 7.28 -16.73
CA ARG A 282 6.15 8.37 -16.87
C ARG A 282 5.67 8.91 -15.52
N ALA A 283 5.46 8.06 -14.52
CA ALA A 283 5.08 8.49 -13.17
C ALA A 283 6.20 9.32 -12.53
N PHE A 284 7.45 8.89 -12.67
CA PHE A 284 8.62 9.64 -12.17
C PHE A 284 8.79 10.98 -12.88
N SER A 285 8.67 11.05 -14.20
CA SER A 285 8.73 12.30 -14.95
C SER A 285 7.66 13.29 -14.51
N ARG A 286 6.42 12.85 -14.36
CA ARG A 286 5.32 13.72 -13.91
C ARG A 286 5.56 14.27 -12.52
N THR A 287 6.10 13.47 -11.61
CA THR A 287 6.42 13.89 -10.25
C THR A 287 7.56 14.89 -10.24
N ALA A 288 8.60 14.67 -11.05
CA ALA A 288 9.76 15.58 -11.16
C ALA A 288 9.43 16.93 -11.78
N MET A 289 8.52 16.97 -12.75
CA MET A 289 8.12 18.21 -13.42
C MET A 289 7.17 19.09 -12.59
N ASN A 290 6.70 18.57 -11.49
CA ASN A 290 5.74 19.28 -10.63
C ASN A 290 6.15 19.17 -9.16
N PRO A 291 7.00 20.08 -8.65
CA PRO A 291 7.48 20.07 -7.26
C PRO A 291 6.36 20.16 -6.21
N GLU A 292 5.21 20.75 -6.56
CA GLU A 292 3.99 20.74 -5.74
C GLU A 292 3.11 19.50 -6.01
N GLY A 293 3.62 18.56 -6.81
CA GLY A 293 2.86 17.54 -7.53
C GLY A 293 1.99 16.66 -6.65
N ALA A 294 2.47 16.24 -5.49
CA ALA A 294 1.68 15.39 -4.60
C ALA A 294 0.47 16.13 -4.03
N ASN A 295 0.60 17.42 -3.70
CA ASN A 295 -0.51 18.22 -3.19
C ASN A 295 -1.53 18.52 -4.29
N LEU A 296 -1.07 19.00 -5.45
CA LEU A 296 -1.96 19.30 -6.59
C LEU A 296 -2.70 18.05 -7.07
N ILE A 297 -2.02 16.92 -7.20
CA ILE A 297 -2.63 15.66 -7.60
C ILE A 297 -3.66 15.23 -6.55
N TYR A 298 -3.31 15.30 -5.26
CA TYR A 298 -4.22 14.90 -4.19
C TYR A 298 -5.47 15.79 -4.13
N ASP A 299 -5.31 17.10 -4.27
CA ASP A 299 -6.42 18.06 -4.21
C ASP A 299 -7.32 17.98 -5.46
N ALA A 300 -6.78 17.53 -6.59
CA ALA A 300 -7.53 17.24 -7.82
C ALA A 300 -8.24 15.88 -7.79
N LEU A 301 -8.02 15.02 -6.76
CA LEU A 301 -8.68 13.72 -6.69
C LEU A 301 -10.20 13.85 -6.51
N SER A 302 -10.92 13.27 -7.45
CA SER A 302 -12.38 13.21 -7.46
C SER A 302 -12.89 11.93 -6.78
N PHE A 303 -14.13 11.97 -6.30
CA PHE A 303 -14.88 10.78 -5.89
C PHE A 303 -15.74 10.19 -7.04
N ASN A 304 -15.59 10.70 -8.26
CA ASN A 304 -16.25 10.19 -9.45
C ASN A 304 -15.23 9.86 -10.53
N VAL A 305 -15.48 8.80 -11.28
CA VAL A 305 -14.73 8.46 -12.48
C VAL A 305 -15.32 9.21 -13.70
N THR A 306 -14.50 9.46 -14.72
CA THR A 306 -14.98 10.05 -15.98
C THR A 306 -15.86 9.06 -16.75
N HIS A 307 -16.68 9.55 -17.69
CA HIS A 307 -17.49 8.67 -18.56
C HIS A 307 -16.63 7.63 -19.30
N GLN A 308 -15.49 8.05 -19.85
CA GLN A 308 -14.58 7.15 -20.55
C GLN A 308 -14.01 6.07 -19.63
N GLN A 309 -13.66 6.42 -18.40
CA GLN A 309 -13.21 5.43 -17.39
C GLN A 309 -14.34 4.49 -17.02
N LEU A 310 -15.55 5.00 -16.87
CA LEU A 310 -16.72 4.19 -16.54
C LEU A 310 -17.03 3.18 -17.65
N ASP A 311 -17.02 3.61 -18.92
CA ASP A 311 -17.26 2.71 -20.06
C ASP A 311 -16.21 1.59 -20.12
N ASN A 312 -14.94 1.92 -19.90
CA ASN A 312 -13.87 0.93 -19.83
C ASN A 312 -14.13 -0.07 -18.68
N TYR A 313 -14.55 0.41 -17.52
CA TYR A 313 -14.81 -0.44 -16.37
C TYR A 313 -16.04 -1.31 -16.54
N LEU A 314 -17.10 -0.79 -17.14
CA LEU A 314 -18.29 -1.55 -17.51
C LEU A 314 -17.93 -2.70 -18.45
N GLY A 315 -17.10 -2.43 -19.45
CA GLY A 315 -16.60 -3.48 -20.37
C GLY A 315 -15.87 -4.60 -19.63
N LYS A 316 -14.98 -4.26 -18.69
CA LYS A 316 -14.25 -5.26 -17.89
C LYS A 316 -15.18 -6.09 -17.00
N VAL A 317 -16.15 -5.44 -16.35
CA VAL A 317 -17.16 -6.12 -15.51
C VAL A 317 -17.97 -7.10 -16.34
N ILE A 318 -18.55 -6.65 -17.46
CA ILE A 318 -19.41 -7.48 -18.33
C ILE A 318 -18.62 -8.64 -18.94
N ASN A 319 -17.38 -8.38 -19.35
CA ASN A 319 -16.50 -9.44 -19.89
C ASN A 319 -16.24 -10.54 -18.86
N ARG A 320 -15.98 -10.18 -17.63
CA ARG A 320 -15.62 -11.14 -16.58
C ARG A 320 -16.83 -11.79 -15.91
N PHE A 321 -17.94 -11.07 -15.80
CA PHE A 321 -19.17 -11.52 -15.14
C PHE A 321 -20.40 -11.41 -16.07
N PRO A 322 -20.54 -12.31 -17.05
CA PRO A 322 -21.55 -12.15 -18.12
C PRO A 322 -22.99 -12.21 -17.62
N LYS A 323 -23.24 -12.72 -16.43
CA LYS A 323 -24.59 -12.77 -15.83
C LYS A 323 -25.08 -11.44 -15.31
N ILE A 324 -24.16 -10.51 -14.98
CA ILE A 324 -24.54 -9.19 -14.42
C ILE A 324 -25.43 -8.39 -15.38
N GLY A 325 -25.38 -8.67 -16.68
CA GLY A 325 -26.13 -7.90 -17.67
C GLY A 325 -25.65 -6.45 -17.75
N LYS A 326 -26.44 -5.50 -17.26
CA LYS A 326 -26.10 -4.07 -17.24
C LYS A 326 -25.91 -3.60 -15.78
N PRO A 327 -24.68 -3.59 -15.25
CA PRO A 327 -24.42 -3.16 -13.88
C PRO A 327 -24.72 -1.66 -13.72
N VAL A 328 -25.21 -1.29 -12.54
CA VAL A 328 -25.53 0.10 -12.21
C VAL A 328 -24.35 0.72 -11.47
N TYR A 329 -23.80 1.81 -12.00
CA TYR A 329 -22.73 2.55 -11.35
C TYR A 329 -23.17 3.16 -10.02
N ALA A 330 -22.43 2.87 -8.96
CA ALA A 330 -22.73 3.28 -7.58
C ALA A 330 -21.61 4.16 -6.99
N GLY A 331 -20.92 4.92 -7.83
CA GLY A 331 -19.85 5.81 -7.42
C GLY A 331 -18.46 5.18 -7.58
N GLY A 332 -17.44 5.98 -7.30
CA GLY A 332 -16.05 5.57 -7.41
C GLY A 332 -15.14 6.61 -6.80
N TYR A 333 -13.84 6.45 -6.98
CA TYR A 333 -12.86 7.43 -6.54
C TYR A 333 -11.58 7.38 -7.37
N HIS A 334 -10.92 8.52 -7.44
CA HIS A 334 -9.55 8.62 -7.87
C HIS A 334 -8.62 8.45 -6.66
N SER A 335 -7.52 7.79 -6.88
CA SER A 335 -6.44 7.65 -5.92
C SER A 335 -5.11 7.60 -6.67
N PHE A 336 -4.03 7.27 -6.00
CA PHE A 336 -2.75 6.99 -6.62
C PHE A 336 -1.98 5.94 -5.81
N PHE A 337 -1.05 5.27 -6.45
CA PHE A 337 -0.03 4.51 -5.76
C PHE A 337 1.21 5.38 -5.57
N ASP A 338 1.81 5.30 -4.39
CA ASP A 338 3.16 5.74 -4.15
C ASP A 338 4.11 4.65 -4.66
N ILE A 339 4.79 4.86 -5.78
CA ILE A 339 5.67 3.87 -6.38
C ILE A 339 7.13 4.26 -6.27
N THR A 340 8.00 3.26 -6.14
CA THR A 340 9.45 3.36 -6.23
C THR A 340 9.91 2.86 -7.59
N PRO A 341 11.15 3.17 -8.04
CA PRO A 341 11.66 2.72 -9.33
C PRO A 341 11.63 1.21 -9.54
N ASP A 342 11.90 0.44 -8.49
CA ASP A 342 11.91 -1.03 -8.50
C ASP A 342 10.62 -1.65 -7.96
N LEU A 343 9.62 -0.83 -7.69
CA LEU A 343 8.32 -1.26 -7.13
C LEU A 343 8.39 -1.96 -5.77
N LYS A 344 9.53 -1.91 -5.09
CA LYS A 344 9.68 -2.40 -3.72
C LYS A 344 9.44 -1.26 -2.73
N PHE A 345 8.89 -1.58 -1.57
CA PHE A 345 8.73 -0.59 -0.49
C PHE A 345 10.10 -0.10 0.03
N ILE A 346 10.11 1.01 0.76
CA ILE A 346 11.27 1.51 1.49
C ILE A 346 11.01 1.31 2.98
N LEU A 347 11.87 0.51 3.63
CA LEU A 347 11.69 0.13 5.02
C LEU A 347 13.05 0.06 5.72
N GLY A 348 13.19 0.74 6.86
CA GLY A 348 14.39 0.67 7.69
C GLY A 348 14.99 2.03 8.05
N ALA A 349 16.14 2.01 8.69
CA ALA A 349 16.89 3.21 9.06
C ALA A 349 17.50 3.88 7.82
N ASP A 350 17.57 5.21 7.85
CA ASP A 350 18.35 5.96 6.86
C ASP A 350 19.85 5.88 7.21
N SER A 351 20.69 5.62 6.22
CA SER A 351 22.14 5.54 6.43
C SER A 351 22.83 6.91 6.56
N ARG A 352 22.14 7.98 6.20
CA ARG A 352 22.65 9.37 6.18
C ARG A 352 22.29 10.15 7.43
N LEU A 353 21.16 9.81 8.08
CA LEU A 353 20.68 10.44 9.30
C LEU A 353 20.38 9.38 10.37
N THR A 354 21.10 9.47 11.49
CA THR A 354 21.14 8.40 12.52
C THR A 354 19.82 8.13 13.23
N ASN A 355 18.88 9.08 13.21
CA ASN A 355 17.60 8.96 13.92
C ASN A 355 16.38 9.00 12.97
N LEU A 356 16.62 8.84 11.66
CA LEU A 356 15.56 8.80 10.65
C LEU A 356 15.30 7.36 10.20
N TYR A 357 14.02 7.01 10.15
CA TYR A 357 13.53 5.72 9.68
C TYR A 357 12.49 5.93 8.58
N HIS A 358 12.46 5.04 7.60
CA HIS A 358 11.50 5.09 6.50
C HIS A 358 10.52 3.92 6.58
N CYS A 359 9.26 4.19 6.33
CA CYS A 359 8.18 3.21 6.22
C CYS A 359 7.23 3.61 5.08
N LEU A 360 7.57 3.23 3.84
CA LEU A 360 6.87 3.63 2.63
C LEU A 360 6.48 2.40 1.81
N GLY A 361 5.24 2.31 1.35
CA GLY A 361 4.61 1.07 0.95
C GLY A 361 4.64 0.72 -0.54
N ALA A 362 5.11 1.59 -1.43
CA ALA A 362 5.17 1.36 -2.89
C ALA A 362 3.85 0.79 -3.48
N GLY A 363 2.72 1.39 -3.13
CA GLY A 363 1.39 0.97 -3.57
C GLY A 363 0.87 -0.31 -2.93
N GLN A 364 1.50 -0.83 -1.88
CA GLN A 364 1.12 -2.06 -1.18
C GLN A 364 1.01 -1.89 0.34
N SER A 365 0.94 -0.65 0.82
CA SER A 365 1.09 -0.25 2.22
C SER A 365 0.21 -1.03 3.19
N LEU A 366 -1.09 -1.09 2.91
CA LEU A 366 -2.06 -1.60 3.88
C LEU A 366 -1.73 -3.00 4.38
N LYS A 367 -1.52 -3.94 3.46
CA LYS A 367 -1.35 -5.35 3.85
C LYS A 367 -0.15 -5.58 4.78
N TYR A 368 0.88 -4.74 4.67
CA TYR A 368 2.09 -4.84 5.49
C TYR A 368 2.05 -4.00 6.78
N ALA A 369 1.05 -3.14 6.96
CA ALA A 369 1.06 -2.16 8.05
C ALA A 369 1.41 -2.76 9.43
N PRO A 370 0.85 -3.87 9.90
CA PRO A 370 1.18 -4.39 11.21
C PRO A 370 2.63 -4.85 11.34
N ILE A 371 3.17 -5.56 10.34
CA ILE A 371 4.56 -6.07 10.39
C ILE A 371 5.58 -4.95 10.21
N PHE A 372 5.31 -3.95 9.35
CA PHE A 372 6.20 -2.82 9.18
C PHE A 372 6.28 -1.97 10.45
N GLY A 373 5.14 -1.79 11.14
CA GLY A 373 5.11 -1.13 12.43
C GLY A 373 6.01 -1.83 13.46
N GLU A 374 5.95 -3.17 13.53
CA GLU A 374 6.80 -3.96 14.41
C GLU A 374 8.29 -3.83 14.05
N ILE A 375 8.65 -3.93 12.77
CA ILE A 375 10.03 -3.80 12.29
C ILE A 375 10.60 -2.41 12.65
N ILE A 376 9.87 -1.33 12.37
CA ILE A 376 10.32 0.02 12.71
C ILE A 376 10.46 0.20 14.22
N ALA A 377 9.53 -0.34 14.99
CA ALA A 377 9.60 -0.27 16.45
C ALA A 377 10.81 -1.05 17.00
N GLU A 378 11.16 -2.20 16.44
CA GLU A 378 12.36 -2.97 16.79
C GLU A 378 13.63 -2.21 16.48
N LEU A 379 13.73 -1.62 15.30
CA LEU A 379 14.89 -0.80 14.92
C LEU A 379 15.07 0.40 15.87
N ILE A 380 13.99 1.07 16.27
CA ILE A 380 14.04 2.23 17.18
C ILE A 380 14.43 1.80 18.59
N THR A 381 13.87 0.70 19.11
CA THR A 381 14.04 0.34 20.52
C THR A 381 15.21 -0.60 20.79
N GLU A 382 15.70 -1.33 19.78
CA GLU A 382 16.69 -2.40 19.93
C GLU A 382 17.84 -2.30 18.92
N GLY A 383 17.74 -1.41 17.94
CA GLY A 383 18.74 -1.21 16.88
C GLY A 383 18.77 -2.31 15.83
N ARG A 384 17.91 -3.32 15.91
CA ARG A 384 17.87 -4.47 14.97
C ARG A 384 16.49 -5.09 14.88
N VAL A 385 16.23 -5.80 13.79
CA VAL A 385 15.05 -6.67 13.64
C VAL A 385 15.28 -7.95 14.45
N ARG A 386 14.27 -8.36 15.22
CA ARG A 386 14.36 -9.54 16.12
C ARG A 386 14.35 -10.86 15.38
N SER A 387 13.57 -10.95 14.32
CA SER A 387 13.37 -12.21 13.61
C SER A 387 14.54 -12.51 12.68
N ASP A 388 15.26 -13.60 12.93
CA ASP A 388 16.33 -14.06 12.03
C ASP A 388 15.83 -14.45 10.64
N SER A 389 14.51 -14.70 10.49
CA SER A 389 13.90 -15.02 9.20
C SER A 389 13.51 -13.79 8.37
N ILE A 390 13.65 -12.58 8.92
CA ILE A 390 13.34 -11.31 8.24
C ILE A 390 14.60 -10.49 8.07
N THR A 391 14.96 -10.23 6.82
CA THR A 391 15.99 -9.27 6.45
C THR A 391 15.35 -8.12 5.69
N ILE A 392 15.83 -6.89 5.92
CA ILE A 392 15.26 -5.69 5.31
C ILE A 392 16.23 -4.93 4.42
N ASP A 393 17.44 -5.44 4.22
CA ASP A 393 18.49 -4.76 3.46
C ASP A 393 18.07 -4.45 2.02
N GLU A 394 17.34 -5.38 1.38
CA GLU A 394 16.80 -5.16 0.03
C GLU A 394 15.73 -4.06 -0.04
N PHE A 395 15.25 -3.57 1.11
CA PHE A 395 14.24 -2.51 1.21
C PHE A 395 14.81 -1.20 1.75
N SER A 396 16.10 -1.15 2.06
CA SER A 396 16.77 0.07 2.48
C SER A 396 16.70 1.14 1.39
N VAL A 397 16.53 2.41 1.80
CA VAL A 397 16.59 3.54 0.87
C VAL A 397 17.97 3.66 0.19
N ALA A 398 19.03 3.17 0.84
CA ALA A 398 20.38 3.20 0.33
C ALA A 398 20.60 2.37 -0.94
N ARG A 399 19.67 1.46 -1.30
CA ARG A 399 19.71 0.72 -2.57
C ARG A 399 19.57 1.62 -3.82
N PHE A 400 19.10 2.84 -3.63
CA PHE A 400 18.98 3.81 -4.70
C PHE A 400 20.18 4.76 -4.69
N SER A 401 21.24 4.40 -5.39
CA SER A 401 22.37 5.31 -5.60
C SER A 401 21.99 6.45 -6.56
N ASN A 402 22.67 7.59 -6.44
CA ASN A 402 22.43 8.74 -7.33
C ASN A 402 22.61 8.37 -8.83
N ASN A 403 23.50 7.41 -9.15
CA ASN A 403 23.72 6.93 -10.51
C ASN A 403 22.58 6.04 -11.04
N GLU A 404 21.91 5.29 -10.17
CA GLU A 404 20.75 4.48 -10.57
C GLU A 404 19.52 5.35 -10.75
N LEU A 405 19.31 6.34 -9.88
CA LEU A 405 18.22 7.30 -10.04
C LEU A 405 18.33 8.07 -11.36
N SER A 406 19.53 8.47 -11.78
CA SER A 406 19.73 9.16 -13.05
C SER A 406 19.25 8.36 -14.26
N ARG A 407 19.31 7.02 -14.22
CA ARG A 407 18.79 6.15 -15.30
C ARG A 407 17.26 6.22 -15.42
N TYR A 408 16.54 6.29 -14.31
CA TYR A 408 15.07 6.43 -14.32
C TYR A 408 14.63 7.83 -14.76
N TRP A 409 15.45 8.86 -14.52
CA TRP A 409 15.15 10.24 -14.92
C TRP A 409 15.57 10.52 -16.37
N GLN A 410 16.56 9.79 -16.94
CA GLN A 410 17.08 10.01 -18.30
C GLN A 410 16.23 9.33 -19.39
N VAL A 411 15.44 8.32 -19.08
CA VAL A 411 14.58 7.62 -20.07
C VAL A 411 13.59 8.55 -20.75
N ASP A 412 13.24 9.67 -20.13
CA ASP A 412 12.28 10.63 -20.71
C ASP A 412 12.93 11.71 -21.60
N VAL A 413 14.23 11.95 -21.47
CA VAL A 413 14.92 12.94 -22.32
C VAL A 413 15.12 12.41 -23.75
N LEU A 414 15.22 11.09 -23.90
CA LEU A 414 15.40 10.45 -25.21
C LEU A 414 14.10 10.28 -26.01
N ASN A 415 12.93 10.38 -25.38
CA ASN A 415 11.62 10.23 -26.07
C ASN A 415 10.96 11.56 -26.47
N LYS A 416 11.57 12.72 -26.19
CA LYS A 416 11.05 14.02 -26.66
C LYS A 416 11.21 14.26 -28.17
N ASN A 417 11.96 13.39 -28.85
CA ASN A 417 12.17 13.50 -30.30
C ASN A 417 11.29 12.57 -31.14
N SER A 418 10.26 11.95 -30.53
CA SER A 418 9.28 11.07 -31.22
C SER A 418 7.86 11.37 -30.78
N LEU A 419 7.44 12.62 -30.99
CA LEU A 419 6.05 13.02 -31.06
C LEU A 419 5.83 13.70 -32.41
#